data_bfa7764f6161aedb83406f16d32016a4
#
_entry.id   bfa7764f6161aedb83406f16d32016a4
#
_cell.length_a   1.000
_cell.length_b   1.000
_cell.length_c   1.000
_cell.angle_alpha   90.00
_cell.angle_beta   90.00
_cell.angle_gamma   90.00
#
_symmetry.space_group_name_H-M   'P 1'
#
loop_
_entity.id
_entity.type
_entity.pdbx_description
1 polymer ?
#
loop_
_entity_poly.entity_id
_entity_poly.type
_entity_poly.pdbx_seq_one_letter_code
_entity_poly.pdbx_strand_id
1 'polypeptide(L)'
;MEHTPLTPRQQQILDLIQDAIARTGAPPTRAEIARTLGFRSANAAEEHLKALARKGVLELVSGTSRGIRLVSDAVRHINAARGTHFDLPMTAMQPLLLPLVGRVAAGSPILAQEHIDQSFAVESSMFPTKPDYLLRVRGMSMRDAGILDGDLLAVQSTRDARNGQIVVARLGDEVTVKRLRKSAQGIELLPENPDYPVIQVGEEDNFAIEGLAVGLIRNSLLL
;
A
#
# COMPACT_ATOMS: atom_id res chain seq x y z
N MET A 1 22.32 -7.41 -17.58
CA MET A 1 22.55 -8.88 -17.40
C MET A 1 21.70 -9.58 -18.46
N GLU A 2 22.31 -10.34 -19.34
CA GLU A 2 21.58 -11.13 -20.34
C GLU A 2 20.79 -12.24 -19.64
N HIS A 3 19.47 -12.15 -19.67
CA HIS A 3 18.62 -13.21 -19.15
C HIS A 3 18.62 -14.40 -20.10
N THR A 4 19.22 -15.51 -19.71
CA THR A 4 19.15 -16.76 -20.45
C THR A 4 17.69 -17.18 -20.66
N PRO A 5 17.21 -17.41 -21.89
CA PRO A 5 15.81 -17.73 -22.17
C PRO A 5 15.34 -18.99 -21.41
N LEU A 6 14.10 -18.98 -20.99
CA LEU A 6 13.50 -20.13 -20.32
C LEU A 6 13.20 -21.24 -21.33
N THR A 7 13.41 -22.50 -20.92
CA THR A 7 12.92 -23.64 -21.73
C THR A 7 11.39 -23.70 -21.63
N PRO A 8 10.71 -24.34 -22.63
CA PRO A 8 9.25 -24.48 -22.60
C PRO A 8 8.73 -25.08 -21.27
N ARG A 9 9.50 -26.01 -20.69
CA ARG A 9 9.13 -26.64 -19.41
C ARG A 9 9.31 -25.74 -18.21
N GLN A 10 10.37 -24.95 -18.20
CA GLN A 10 10.58 -23.93 -17.16
C GLN A 10 9.49 -22.86 -17.18
N GLN A 11 9.05 -22.52 -18.38
CA GLN A 11 7.96 -21.57 -18.56
C GLN A 11 6.62 -22.10 -18.02
N GLN A 12 6.26 -23.35 -18.34
CA GLN A 12 5.05 -23.98 -17.79
C GLN A 12 5.04 -23.98 -16.26
N ILE A 13 6.20 -24.17 -15.64
CA ILE A 13 6.33 -24.11 -14.17
C ILE A 13 6.11 -22.68 -13.68
N LEU A 14 6.70 -21.69 -14.35
CA LEU A 14 6.54 -20.28 -13.98
C LEU A 14 5.08 -19.85 -14.10
N ASP A 15 4.44 -20.17 -15.22
CA ASP A 15 3.02 -19.85 -15.46
C ASP A 15 2.13 -20.49 -14.37
N LEU A 16 2.35 -21.76 -14.02
CA LEU A 16 1.63 -22.44 -12.96
C LEU A 16 1.81 -21.77 -11.58
N ILE A 17 3.02 -21.32 -11.27
CA ILE A 17 3.30 -20.62 -10.02
C ILE A 17 2.58 -19.27 -9.98
N GLN A 18 2.61 -18.51 -11.08
CA GLN A 18 1.92 -17.24 -11.20
C GLN A 18 0.41 -17.39 -11.03
N ASP A 19 -0.20 -18.36 -11.75
CA ASP A 19 -1.62 -18.66 -11.64
C ASP A 19 -2.05 -19.09 -10.23
N ALA A 20 -1.23 -19.90 -9.56
CA ALA A 20 -1.51 -20.32 -8.20
C ALA A 20 -1.48 -19.13 -7.22
N ILE A 21 -0.46 -18.28 -7.32
CA ILE A 21 -0.35 -17.07 -6.48
C ILE A 21 -1.53 -16.12 -6.74
N ALA A 22 -1.91 -15.90 -8.01
CA ALA A 22 -3.04 -15.05 -8.37
C ALA A 22 -4.38 -15.57 -7.81
N ARG A 23 -4.59 -16.89 -7.81
CA ARG A 23 -5.83 -17.51 -7.34
C ARG A 23 -5.93 -17.68 -5.83
N THR A 24 -4.82 -18.02 -5.17
CA THR A 24 -4.83 -18.48 -3.77
C THR A 24 -4.00 -17.62 -2.84
N GLY A 25 -3.29 -16.60 -3.37
CA GLY A 25 -2.36 -15.78 -2.62
C GLY A 25 -1.06 -16.48 -2.20
N ALA A 26 -0.87 -17.77 -2.57
CA ALA A 26 0.29 -18.54 -2.15
C ALA A 26 0.86 -19.39 -3.31
N PRO A 27 2.19 -19.60 -3.36
CA PRO A 27 2.81 -20.45 -4.37
C PRO A 27 2.43 -21.93 -4.14
N PRO A 28 2.44 -22.76 -5.21
CA PRO A 28 2.20 -24.19 -5.07
C PRO A 28 3.38 -24.90 -4.39
N THR A 29 3.12 -26.04 -3.79
CA THR A 29 4.15 -26.95 -3.28
C THR A 29 4.85 -27.68 -4.43
N ARG A 30 6.05 -28.22 -4.19
CA ARG A 30 6.78 -29.07 -5.16
C ARG A 30 5.95 -30.28 -5.62
N ALA A 31 5.18 -30.88 -4.71
CA ALA A 31 4.31 -32.01 -5.01
C ALA A 31 3.10 -31.59 -5.89
N GLU A 32 2.51 -30.42 -5.64
CA GLU A 32 1.45 -29.85 -6.48
C GLU A 32 1.96 -29.57 -7.89
N ILE A 33 3.14 -28.95 -8.03
CA ILE A 33 3.79 -28.72 -9.34
C ILE A 33 4.02 -30.04 -10.06
N ALA A 34 4.59 -31.03 -9.37
CA ALA A 34 4.86 -32.34 -9.94
C ALA A 34 3.57 -33.02 -10.46
N ARG A 35 2.51 -33.00 -9.68
CA ARG A 35 1.21 -33.58 -10.03
C ARG A 35 0.57 -32.85 -11.21
N THR A 36 0.52 -31.55 -11.18
CA THR A 36 -0.15 -30.74 -12.23
C THR A 36 0.57 -30.82 -13.57
N LEU A 37 1.89 -30.85 -13.56
CA LEU A 37 2.69 -30.92 -14.80
C LEU A 37 3.14 -32.32 -15.18
N GLY A 38 2.68 -33.38 -14.48
CA GLY A 38 2.97 -34.75 -14.80
C GLY A 38 4.44 -35.16 -14.61
N PHE A 39 5.13 -34.61 -13.63
CA PHE A 39 6.48 -35.07 -13.26
C PHE A 39 6.42 -36.40 -12.50
N ARG A 40 7.45 -37.25 -12.71
CA ARG A 40 7.54 -38.55 -12.02
C ARG A 40 7.71 -38.43 -10.50
N SER A 41 8.22 -37.30 -9.99
CA SER A 41 8.44 -37.05 -8.57
C SER A 41 8.53 -35.56 -8.25
N ALA A 42 8.35 -35.19 -6.98
CA ALA A 42 8.58 -33.83 -6.49
C ALA A 42 10.04 -33.37 -6.70
N ASN A 43 11.01 -34.30 -6.65
CA ASN A 43 12.42 -33.98 -6.90
C ASN A 43 12.67 -33.55 -8.36
N ALA A 44 11.95 -34.13 -9.33
CA ALA A 44 12.06 -33.71 -10.72
C ALA A 44 11.55 -32.27 -10.91
N ALA A 45 10.49 -31.88 -10.22
CA ALA A 45 10.02 -30.50 -10.19
C ALA A 45 11.05 -29.57 -9.50
N GLU A 46 11.69 -30.02 -8.42
CA GLU A 46 12.69 -29.24 -7.68
C GLU A 46 13.91 -28.90 -8.55
N GLU A 47 14.39 -29.81 -9.39
CA GLU A 47 15.52 -29.53 -10.29
C GLU A 47 15.20 -28.38 -11.27
N HIS A 48 13.98 -28.33 -11.80
CA HIS A 48 13.54 -27.20 -12.62
C HIS A 48 13.41 -25.91 -11.82
N LEU A 49 12.93 -25.97 -10.58
CA LEU A 49 12.86 -24.82 -9.69
C LEU A 49 14.26 -24.27 -9.35
N LYS A 50 15.24 -25.15 -9.07
CA LYS A 50 16.63 -24.76 -8.89
C LYS A 50 17.21 -24.09 -10.15
N ALA A 51 16.87 -24.60 -11.34
CA ALA A 51 17.29 -23.98 -12.60
C ALA A 51 16.66 -22.59 -12.81
N LEU A 52 15.40 -22.40 -12.45
CA LEU A 52 14.72 -21.09 -12.45
C LEU A 52 15.35 -20.12 -11.44
N ALA A 53 15.73 -20.62 -10.27
CA ALA A 53 16.43 -19.82 -9.25
C ALA A 53 17.80 -19.36 -9.73
N ARG A 54 18.59 -20.26 -10.38
CA ARG A 54 19.88 -19.88 -10.99
C ARG A 54 19.74 -18.82 -12.09
N LYS A 55 18.60 -18.80 -12.79
CA LYS A 55 18.27 -17.77 -13.79
C LYS A 55 17.72 -16.47 -13.17
N GLY A 56 17.63 -16.39 -11.83
CA GLY A 56 17.14 -15.21 -11.12
C GLY A 56 15.64 -14.95 -11.25
N VAL A 57 14.84 -15.94 -11.72
CA VAL A 57 13.39 -15.78 -11.93
C VAL A 57 12.61 -15.97 -10.64
N LEU A 58 13.12 -16.80 -9.74
CA LEU A 58 12.54 -17.05 -8.45
C LEU A 58 13.62 -17.30 -7.37
N GLU A 59 13.22 -17.23 -6.11
CA GLU A 59 14.03 -17.61 -4.97
C GLU A 59 13.40 -18.82 -4.28
N LEU A 60 14.24 -19.74 -3.79
CA LEU A 60 13.83 -20.89 -3.01
C LEU A 60 14.14 -20.66 -1.53
N VAL A 61 13.12 -20.61 -0.69
CA VAL A 61 13.24 -20.52 0.76
C VAL A 61 13.25 -21.93 1.35
N SER A 62 14.33 -22.29 2.03
CA SER A 62 14.47 -23.59 2.69
C SER A 62 13.59 -23.67 3.96
N GLY A 63 13.21 -24.89 4.33
CA GLY A 63 12.44 -25.14 5.56
C GLY A 63 10.91 -24.93 5.44
N THR A 64 10.38 -24.61 4.26
CA THR A 64 8.94 -24.45 4.03
C THR A 64 8.47 -25.19 2.79
N SER A 65 7.30 -25.81 2.87
CA SER A 65 6.70 -26.54 1.75
C SER A 65 6.26 -25.64 0.58
N ARG A 66 5.99 -24.35 0.85
CA ARG A 66 5.61 -23.31 -0.12
C ARG A 66 6.69 -22.23 -0.29
N GLY A 67 7.96 -22.60 -0.12
CA GLY A 67 9.11 -21.70 -0.15
C GLY A 67 9.52 -21.29 -1.56
N ILE A 68 8.61 -20.77 -2.36
CA ILE A 68 8.89 -20.22 -3.69
C ILE A 68 8.49 -18.75 -3.71
N ARG A 69 9.43 -17.86 -4.06
CA ARG A 69 9.20 -16.43 -4.20
C ARG A 69 9.58 -15.99 -5.61
N LEU A 70 8.69 -15.30 -6.32
CA LEU A 70 8.99 -14.76 -7.65
C LEU A 70 9.81 -13.47 -7.53
N VAL A 71 10.81 -13.32 -8.42
CA VAL A 71 11.57 -12.08 -8.57
C VAL A 71 10.84 -11.19 -9.58
N SER A 72 10.15 -10.17 -9.10
CA SER A 72 9.20 -9.35 -9.87
C SER A 72 9.77 -8.75 -11.16
N ASP A 73 11.02 -8.28 -11.14
CA ASP A 73 11.65 -7.65 -12.30
C ASP A 73 11.98 -8.66 -13.40
N ALA A 74 12.51 -9.83 -13.03
CA ALA A 74 12.81 -10.90 -13.98
C ALA A 74 11.54 -11.44 -14.65
N VAL A 75 10.46 -11.59 -13.89
CA VAL A 75 9.16 -12.05 -14.41
C VAL A 75 8.56 -11.03 -15.38
N ARG A 76 8.65 -9.74 -15.08
CA ARG A 76 8.21 -8.67 -16.01
C ARG A 76 8.94 -8.69 -17.33
N HIS A 77 10.26 -8.85 -17.32
CA HIS A 77 11.07 -8.94 -18.55
C HIS A 77 10.74 -10.16 -19.41
N ILE A 78 10.50 -11.32 -18.79
CA ILE A 78 10.13 -12.56 -19.49
C ILE A 78 8.77 -12.42 -20.18
N ASN A 79 7.78 -11.85 -19.48
CA ASN A 79 6.43 -11.65 -20.03
C ASN A 79 6.42 -10.61 -21.15
N ALA A 80 7.20 -9.53 -21.03
CA ALA A 80 7.35 -8.51 -22.07
C ALA A 80 8.00 -9.06 -23.35
N ALA A 81 8.98 -9.95 -23.24
CA ALA A 81 9.68 -10.55 -24.39
C ALA A 81 8.81 -11.53 -25.20
N ARG A 82 7.71 -12.02 -24.64
CA ARG A 82 6.84 -13.01 -25.28
C ARG A 82 5.78 -12.44 -26.22
N GLY A 83 5.51 -11.12 -26.16
CA GLY A 83 4.45 -10.52 -26.98
C GLY A 83 3.07 -11.17 -26.79
N THR A 84 2.90 -12.00 -25.77
CA THR A 84 1.60 -12.52 -25.37
C THR A 84 0.85 -11.42 -24.65
N HIS A 85 0.22 -10.54 -25.44
CA HIS A 85 -0.96 -9.82 -25.00
C HIS A 85 -2.03 -10.88 -24.67
N PHE A 86 -1.99 -11.43 -23.49
CA PHE A 86 -3.20 -11.72 -22.79
C PHE A 86 -3.71 -10.36 -22.34
N ASP A 87 -4.51 -9.74 -23.19
CA ASP A 87 -5.39 -8.65 -22.79
C ASP A 87 -6.50 -9.23 -21.89
N LEU A 88 -6.12 -9.67 -20.73
CA LEU A 88 -6.91 -9.34 -19.56
C LEU A 88 -6.61 -7.87 -19.33
N PRO A 89 -7.61 -7.00 -19.11
CA PRO A 89 -7.36 -5.66 -18.60
C PRO A 89 -6.90 -5.80 -17.14
N MET A 90 -5.76 -6.37 -16.93
CA MET A 90 -4.93 -6.05 -15.79
C MET A 90 -4.34 -4.68 -16.14
N THR A 91 -5.13 -3.64 -15.92
CA THR A 91 -4.59 -2.37 -15.48
C THR A 91 -3.45 -2.78 -14.56
N ALA A 92 -2.22 -2.47 -14.93
CA ALA A 92 -1.06 -2.81 -14.11
C ALA A 92 -1.31 -2.21 -12.74
N MET A 93 -1.87 -3.02 -11.85
CA MET A 93 -2.15 -2.68 -10.46
C MET A 93 -0.79 -2.63 -9.78
N GLN A 94 -0.04 -1.56 -10.07
CA GLN A 94 1.12 -1.28 -9.24
C GLN A 94 0.56 -0.87 -7.89
N PRO A 95 0.81 -1.65 -6.85
CA PRO A 95 0.36 -1.28 -5.53
C PRO A 95 0.94 0.10 -5.22
N LEU A 96 0.06 1.00 -4.80
CA LEU A 96 0.45 2.31 -4.35
C LEU A 96 1.18 2.13 -3.01
N LEU A 97 2.48 2.44 -2.98
CA LEU A 97 3.24 2.44 -1.73
C LEU A 97 3.00 3.76 -1.02
N LEU A 98 2.25 3.70 0.07
CA LEU A 98 1.94 4.85 0.91
C LEU A 98 2.79 4.85 2.17
N PRO A 99 3.63 5.88 2.39
CA PRO A 99 4.34 6.05 3.64
C PRO A 99 3.34 6.30 4.78
N LEU A 100 3.51 5.63 5.91
CA LEU A 100 2.79 5.93 7.14
C LEU A 100 3.55 6.99 7.93
N VAL A 101 2.92 8.14 8.09
CA VAL A 101 3.39 9.22 8.95
C VAL A 101 2.93 8.94 10.38
N GLY A 102 3.87 8.80 11.30
CA GLY A 102 3.63 8.56 12.72
C GLY A 102 3.59 9.85 13.53
N ARG A 103 4.75 10.35 13.92
CA ARG A 103 4.90 11.63 14.63
C ARG A 103 5.51 12.67 13.71
N VAL A 104 4.95 13.85 13.69
CA VAL A 104 5.49 14.97 12.93
C VAL A 104 6.32 15.84 13.90
N ALA A 105 7.60 16.08 13.56
CA ALA A 105 8.45 16.97 14.33
C ALA A 105 8.20 18.42 13.91
N ALA A 106 8.43 19.32 14.85
CA ALA A 106 8.31 20.76 14.65
C ALA A 106 9.23 21.27 13.52
N GLY A 107 8.68 22.09 12.64
CA GLY A 107 9.45 22.76 11.59
C GLY A 107 9.82 21.91 10.37
N SER A 108 9.58 20.59 10.39
CA SER A 108 9.86 19.70 9.28
C SER A 108 8.62 19.45 8.42
N PRO A 109 8.79 19.22 7.08
CA PRO A 109 7.68 18.79 6.22
C PRO A 109 7.05 17.48 6.71
N ILE A 110 5.74 17.32 6.57
CA ILE A 110 5.02 16.13 7.07
C ILE A 110 5.55 14.81 6.47
N LEU A 111 6.05 14.83 5.24
CA LEU A 111 6.64 13.68 4.55
C LEU A 111 8.17 13.60 4.71
N ALA A 112 8.77 14.27 5.72
CA ALA A 112 10.18 14.07 6.01
C ALA A 112 10.44 12.60 6.40
N GLN A 113 11.60 12.06 6.01
CA GLN A 113 11.92 10.64 6.25
C GLN A 113 11.91 10.26 7.72
N GLU A 114 12.23 11.18 8.61
CA GLU A 114 12.18 11.01 10.06
C GLU A 114 10.78 10.78 10.64
N HIS A 115 9.73 11.11 9.86
CA HIS A 115 8.33 10.93 10.24
C HIS A 115 7.71 9.64 9.69
N ILE A 116 8.42 8.92 8.83
CA ILE A 116 7.92 7.71 8.15
C ILE A 116 8.26 6.49 8.99
N ASP A 117 7.24 5.89 9.61
CA ASP A 117 7.39 4.66 10.40
C ASP A 117 7.57 3.42 9.51
N GLN A 118 6.76 3.32 8.45
CA GLN A 118 6.75 2.20 7.50
C GLN A 118 5.98 2.59 6.24
N SER A 119 5.94 1.71 5.22
CA SER A 119 5.13 1.90 4.02
C SER A 119 4.14 0.75 3.84
N PHE A 120 2.93 1.07 3.39
CA PHE A 120 1.89 0.11 3.07
C PHE A 120 1.68 0.04 1.57
N ALA A 121 1.59 -1.18 1.04
CA ALA A 121 1.16 -1.41 -0.32
C ALA A 121 -0.37 -1.51 -0.34
N VAL A 122 -1.03 -0.58 -1.00
CA VAL A 122 -2.49 -0.53 -1.13
C VAL A 122 -2.90 -0.49 -2.59
N GLU A 123 -4.10 -0.97 -2.88
CA GLU A 123 -4.68 -0.89 -4.22
C GLU A 123 -5.16 0.53 -4.50
N SER A 124 -4.71 1.13 -5.59
CA SER A 124 -5.06 2.51 -5.96
C SER A 124 -6.56 2.69 -6.18
N SER A 125 -7.25 1.67 -6.69
CA SER A 125 -8.70 1.70 -6.96
C SER A 125 -9.57 1.74 -5.70
N MET A 126 -8.99 1.48 -4.51
CA MET A 126 -9.70 1.60 -3.23
C MET A 126 -10.05 3.06 -2.88
N PHE A 127 -9.43 4.03 -3.54
CA PHE A 127 -9.60 5.45 -3.22
C PHE A 127 -10.17 6.22 -4.41
N PRO A 128 -11.22 7.03 -4.22
CA PRO A 128 -11.77 7.88 -5.27
C PRO A 128 -10.76 8.96 -5.73
N THR A 129 -9.84 9.33 -4.85
CA THR A 129 -8.73 10.25 -5.13
C THR A 129 -7.45 9.62 -4.61
N LYS A 130 -6.39 9.62 -5.44
CA LYS A 130 -5.10 9.04 -5.09
C LYS A 130 -4.52 9.70 -3.84
N PRO A 131 -4.29 8.95 -2.75
CA PRO A 131 -3.58 9.46 -1.58
C PRO A 131 -2.06 9.51 -1.83
N ASP A 132 -1.37 10.35 -1.08
CA ASP A 132 0.09 10.48 -1.12
C ASP A 132 0.74 9.86 0.12
N TYR A 133 0.01 9.80 1.26
CA TYR A 133 0.48 9.19 2.50
C TYR A 133 -0.67 8.69 3.37
N LEU A 134 -0.32 7.90 4.38
CA LEU A 134 -1.19 7.50 5.48
C LEU A 134 -0.79 8.26 6.74
N LEU A 135 -1.78 8.71 7.51
CA LEU A 135 -1.59 9.32 8.82
C LEU A 135 -2.25 8.44 9.89
N ARG A 136 -1.52 8.10 10.95
CA ARG A 136 -2.11 7.38 12.08
C ARG A 136 -2.93 8.35 12.92
N VAL A 137 -4.23 8.10 12.98
CA VAL A 137 -5.17 8.88 13.80
C VAL A 137 -4.90 8.64 15.29
N ARG A 138 -4.94 9.70 16.07
CA ARG A 138 -4.84 9.67 17.53
C ARG A 138 -5.99 10.41 18.16
N GLY A 139 -6.60 9.76 19.15
CA GLY A 139 -7.74 10.30 19.86
C GLY A 139 -9.06 10.18 19.08
N MET A 140 -10.11 10.72 19.67
CA MET A 140 -11.50 10.50 19.26
C MET A 140 -12.19 11.77 18.74
N SER A 141 -11.44 12.81 18.41
CA SER A 141 -12.02 14.11 18.04
C SER A 141 -12.84 14.08 16.73
N MET A 142 -12.73 13.01 15.93
CA MET A 142 -13.44 12.84 14.67
C MET A 142 -14.35 11.60 14.65
N ARG A 143 -14.73 11.11 15.83
CA ARG A 143 -15.51 9.89 16.06
C ARG A 143 -16.83 9.88 15.28
N ASP A 144 -17.56 10.96 15.28
CA ASP A 144 -18.91 11.04 14.67
C ASP A 144 -18.83 11.15 13.14
N ALA A 145 -17.64 11.44 12.60
CA ALA A 145 -17.31 11.28 11.18
C ALA A 145 -16.82 9.87 10.84
N GLY A 146 -16.84 8.91 11.78
CA GLY A 146 -16.41 7.54 11.59
C GLY A 146 -14.89 7.32 11.63
N ILE A 147 -14.10 8.35 12.06
CA ILE A 147 -12.65 8.28 12.18
C ILE A 147 -12.31 8.07 13.65
N LEU A 148 -11.70 6.91 13.96
CA LEU A 148 -11.43 6.47 15.33
C LEU A 148 -9.93 6.45 15.62
N ASP A 149 -9.60 6.36 16.91
CA ASP A 149 -8.21 6.18 17.36
C ASP A 149 -7.58 4.91 16.74
N GLY A 150 -6.35 5.03 16.26
CA GLY A 150 -5.62 3.94 15.62
C GLY A 150 -5.89 3.75 14.12
N ASP A 151 -6.90 4.38 13.55
CA ASP A 151 -7.16 4.34 12.11
C ASP A 151 -5.99 4.88 11.29
N LEU A 152 -5.87 4.41 10.05
CA LEU A 152 -4.96 4.96 9.06
C LEU A 152 -5.76 5.84 8.09
N LEU A 153 -5.61 7.14 8.22
CA LEU A 153 -6.24 8.12 7.33
C LEU A 153 -5.43 8.24 6.04
N ALA A 154 -6.04 7.95 4.91
CA ALA A 154 -5.43 8.17 3.60
C ALA A 154 -5.57 9.65 3.22
N VAL A 155 -4.44 10.30 2.95
CA VAL A 155 -4.34 11.74 2.78
C VAL A 155 -3.74 12.09 1.43
N GLN A 156 -4.40 12.99 0.70
CA GLN A 156 -3.84 13.67 -0.45
C GLN A 156 -3.11 14.93 0.02
N SER A 157 -1.83 15.06 -0.30
CA SER A 157 -1.03 16.23 0.04
C SER A 157 -1.48 17.44 -0.78
N THR A 158 -2.03 18.45 -0.13
CA THR A 158 -2.45 19.71 -0.77
C THR A 158 -2.59 20.80 0.28
N ARG A 159 -2.40 22.03 -0.12
CA ARG A 159 -2.69 23.22 0.71
C ARG A 159 -4.08 23.79 0.47
N ASP A 160 -4.75 23.33 -0.59
CA ASP A 160 -6.08 23.80 -0.96
C ASP A 160 -7.16 22.90 -0.37
N ALA A 161 -8.07 23.49 0.39
CA ALA A 161 -9.24 22.83 0.93
C ALA A 161 -10.47 23.72 0.88
N ARG A 162 -11.63 23.08 0.70
CA ARG A 162 -12.93 23.74 0.68
C ARG A 162 -13.64 23.57 2.02
N ASN A 163 -14.58 24.46 2.29
CA ASN A 163 -15.47 24.34 3.44
C ASN A 163 -16.12 22.95 3.51
N GLY A 164 -16.16 22.40 4.72
CA GLY A 164 -16.76 21.12 5.01
C GLY A 164 -15.85 19.90 4.76
N GLN A 165 -14.69 20.06 4.14
CA GLN A 165 -13.73 18.96 3.96
C GLN A 165 -13.00 18.61 5.27
N ILE A 166 -12.67 17.35 5.43
CA ILE A 166 -11.82 16.88 6.52
C ILE A 166 -10.37 17.07 6.09
N VAL A 167 -9.62 17.82 6.86
CA VAL A 167 -8.24 18.22 6.59
C VAL A 167 -7.28 17.68 7.64
N VAL A 168 -6.06 17.43 7.21
CA VAL A 168 -4.89 17.37 8.08
C VAL A 168 -4.34 18.78 8.17
N ALA A 169 -4.41 19.37 9.35
CA ALA A 169 -4.00 20.74 9.63
C ALA A 169 -2.81 20.73 10.58
N ARG A 170 -1.88 21.65 10.36
CA ARG A 170 -0.79 21.95 11.29
C ARG A 170 -1.06 23.30 11.94
N LEU A 171 -0.88 23.35 13.25
CA LEU A 171 -0.95 24.54 14.10
C LEU A 171 0.35 24.60 14.91
N GLY A 172 1.24 25.50 14.56
CA GLY A 172 2.60 25.49 15.10
C GLY A 172 3.28 24.14 14.85
N ASP A 173 3.52 23.42 15.93
CA ASP A 173 4.20 22.12 15.92
C ASP A 173 3.25 20.91 15.97
N GLU A 174 1.96 21.15 16.11
CA GLU A 174 0.96 20.10 16.26
C GLU A 174 0.22 19.82 14.94
N VAL A 175 0.01 18.54 14.65
CA VAL A 175 -0.81 18.07 13.52
C VAL A 175 -2.12 17.50 14.05
N THR A 176 -3.23 17.94 13.46
CA THR A 176 -4.56 17.52 13.85
C THR A 176 -5.45 17.22 12.64
N VAL A 177 -6.46 16.37 12.83
CA VAL A 177 -7.49 16.08 11.83
C VAL A 177 -8.79 16.72 12.28
N LYS A 178 -9.36 17.58 11.44
CA LYS A 178 -10.60 18.32 11.75
C LYS A 178 -11.39 18.60 10.49
N ARG A 179 -12.66 18.98 10.63
CA ARG A 179 -13.44 19.53 9.52
C ARG A 179 -13.16 21.03 9.40
N LEU A 180 -12.81 21.45 8.20
CA LEU A 180 -12.49 22.84 7.90
C LEU A 180 -13.79 23.66 7.77
N ARG A 181 -13.85 24.79 8.47
CA ARG A 181 -14.82 25.85 8.27
C ARG A 181 -14.12 27.18 8.02
N LYS A 182 -14.36 27.76 6.84
CA LYS A 182 -13.89 29.11 6.46
C LYS A 182 -15.10 30.03 6.43
N SER A 183 -15.01 31.15 7.09
CA SER A 183 -16.06 32.17 7.16
C SER A 183 -15.44 33.57 7.06
N ALA A 184 -16.30 34.61 7.03
CA ALA A 184 -15.85 36.00 7.09
C ALA A 184 -15.15 36.32 8.44
N GLN A 185 -15.41 35.53 9.47
CA GLN A 185 -14.80 35.69 10.80
C GLN A 185 -13.45 34.97 10.93
N GLY A 186 -13.04 34.18 9.93
CA GLY A 186 -11.78 33.47 9.96
C GLY A 186 -11.92 31.98 9.64
N ILE A 187 -10.90 31.24 10.06
CA ILE A 187 -10.79 29.79 9.87
C ILE A 187 -11.06 29.08 11.19
N GLU A 188 -11.88 28.05 11.15
CA GLU A 188 -12.16 27.19 12.28
C GLU A 188 -11.91 25.74 11.91
N LEU A 189 -11.37 24.98 12.85
CA LEU A 189 -11.18 23.54 12.75
C LEU A 189 -12.17 22.85 13.70
N LEU A 190 -13.20 22.25 13.10
CA LEU A 190 -14.30 21.65 13.82
C LEU A 190 -14.01 20.18 14.15
N PRO A 191 -14.12 19.76 15.40
CA PRO A 191 -14.17 18.35 15.73
C PRO A 191 -15.50 17.74 15.29
N GLU A 192 -15.52 16.46 15.06
CA GLU A 192 -16.72 15.62 14.90
C GLU A 192 -16.91 14.76 16.15
N ASN A 193 -16.89 15.44 17.30
CA ASN A 193 -17.13 14.88 18.62
C ASN A 193 -17.40 16.06 19.59
N PRO A 194 -18.58 16.12 20.24
CA PRO A 194 -18.94 17.22 21.13
C PRO A 194 -18.04 17.34 22.38
N ASP A 195 -17.31 16.28 22.73
CA ASP A 195 -16.38 16.30 23.87
C ASP A 195 -15.10 17.11 23.58
N TYR A 196 -14.92 17.58 22.34
CA TYR A 196 -13.75 18.33 21.91
C TYR A 196 -14.12 19.76 21.51
N PRO A 197 -13.31 20.75 21.88
CA PRO A 197 -13.57 22.14 21.52
C PRO A 197 -13.29 22.41 20.03
N VAL A 198 -13.99 23.40 19.48
CA VAL A 198 -13.66 24.02 18.19
C VAL A 198 -12.35 24.79 18.34
N ILE A 199 -11.45 24.66 17.38
CA ILE A 199 -10.20 25.41 17.34
C ILE A 199 -10.40 26.61 16.40
N GLN A 200 -10.31 27.82 16.97
CA GLN A 200 -10.27 29.06 16.19
C GLN A 200 -8.82 29.30 15.74
N VAL A 201 -8.60 29.46 14.45
CA VAL A 201 -7.25 29.73 13.92
C VAL A 201 -6.97 31.22 13.94
N GLY A 202 -6.04 31.63 14.78
CA GLY A 202 -5.55 33.02 14.89
C GLY A 202 -4.47 33.32 13.83
N GLU A 203 -4.18 34.62 13.69
CA GLU A 203 -3.12 35.08 12.74
C GLU A 203 -1.72 34.60 13.16
N GLU A 204 -1.49 34.36 14.45
CA GLU A 204 -0.20 33.95 15.01
C GLU A 204 -0.02 32.43 15.10
N ASP A 205 -1.02 31.64 14.76
CA ASP A 205 -1.02 30.18 14.99
C ASP A 205 -0.14 29.36 14.03
N ASN A 206 0.61 30.01 13.13
CA ASN A 206 1.42 29.33 12.11
C ASN A 206 0.65 28.14 11.46
N PHE A 207 -0.57 28.46 10.99
CA PHE A 207 -1.49 27.49 10.44
C PHE A 207 -1.12 27.08 9.02
N ALA A 208 -1.16 25.77 8.74
CA ALA A 208 -1.05 25.24 7.39
C ALA A 208 -1.99 24.02 7.19
N ILE A 209 -2.56 23.89 5.98
CA ILE A 209 -3.20 22.67 5.54
C ILE A 209 -2.11 21.79 4.94
N GLU A 210 -1.96 20.57 5.47
CA GLU A 210 -0.99 19.56 5.01
C GLU A 210 -1.61 18.56 4.05
N GLY A 211 -2.95 18.42 4.07
CA GLY A 211 -3.65 17.55 3.14
C GLY A 211 -5.13 17.39 3.40
N LEU A 212 -5.77 16.68 2.46
CA LEU A 212 -7.18 16.29 2.50
C LEU A 212 -7.32 14.80 2.84
N ALA A 213 -8.24 14.46 3.73
CA ALA A 213 -8.66 13.08 3.96
C ALA A 213 -9.43 12.57 2.72
N VAL A 214 -8.93 11.51 2.09
CA VAL A 214 -9.51 10.91 0.88
C VAL A 214 -9.93 9.47 1.08
N GLY A 215 -9.66 8.88 2.23
CA GLY A 215 -10.04 7.52 2.58
C GLY A 215 -9.60 7.13 3.97
N LEU A 216 -10.03 5.94 4.41
CA LEU A 216 -9.75 5.40 5.72
C LEU A 216 -9.44 3.90 5.61
N ILE A 217 -8.41 3.45 6.28
CA ILE A 217 -8.10 2.03 6.44
C ILE A 217 -8.17 1.71 7.94
N ARG A 218 -9.01 0.75 8.28
CA ARG A 218 -9.12 0.24 9.65
C ARG A 218 -8.74 -1.22 9.70
N ASN A 219 -7.77 -1.52 10.52
CA ASN A 219 -7.39 -2.89 10.84
C ASN A 219 -7.71 -3.14 12.32
N SER A 220 -8.98 -3.43 12.60
CA SER A 220 -9.43 -3.83 13.94
C SER A 220 -9.81 -5.30 13.93
N LEU A 221 -9.32 -6.07 14.91
CA LEU A 221 -9.88 -7.36 15.23
C LEU A 221 -11.31 -7.13 15.73
N LEU A 222 -12.28 -7.62 14.98
CA LEU A 222 -13.64 -7.77 15.49
C LEU A 222 -13.59 -8.93 16.48
N LEU A 223 -13.46 -8.62 17.78
CA LEU A 223 -13.61 -9.56 18.88
C LEU A 223 -15.08 -9.69 19.24
#